data_baa04a14461d50438f956f8df06412eb
#
_entry.id   baa04a14461d50438f956f8df06412eb
#
_cell.length_a   1.000
_cell.length_b   1.000
_cell.length_c   1.000
_cell.angle_alpha   90.00
_cell.angle_beta   90.00
_cell.angle_gamma   90.00
#
_symmetry.space_group_name_H-M   'P 1'
#
loop_
_entity.id
_entity.type
_entity.pdbx_description
1 polymer ?
#
loop_
_entity_poly.entity_id
_entity_poly.type
_entity_poly.pdbx_seq_one_letter_code
_entity_poly.pdbx_strand_id
1 'polypeptide(L)'
;LIRSYDRLSDMFYWPVMDIVIWGLTGLYFAGLSQNPKETTTVLLTGIIFWIITWRSQYEITVNLLTEMWDRNLVNVFSSPLKLSEWIISVITYGGIKMSVSLAFSAATAFVFYKYAFFQFGWWILPIAISLCLTGWAIGFTVASIIIRYGMKAQTLAWTGAYIIVPFSAIYYPLSILPDWAQKIAIIVPSSYIFEAMRQHISTNAISSDKIIISFAL
;
A
#
# COMPACT_ATOMS: atom_id res chain seq x y z
N LEU A 1 7.68 -17.47 -10.32
CA LEU A 1 8.47 -16.45 -9.62
C LEU A 1 9.98 -16.59 -9.93
N ILE A 2 10.57 -17.75 -9.78
CA ILE A 2 12.04 -17.95 -9.88
C ILE A 2 12.58 -17.79 -11.32
N ARG A 3 11.73 -17.89 -12.34
CA ARG A 3 12.14 -17.84 -13.78
C ARG A 3 12.10 -16.43 -14.40
N SER A 4 11.64 -15.40 -13.69
CA SER A 4 11.64 -14.03 -14.21
C SER A 4 12.35 -13.10 -13.24
N TYR A 5 13.56 -12.69 -13.56
CA TYR A 5 14.38 -11.76 -12.80
C TYR A 5 13.66 -10.43 -12.55
N ASP A 6 12.88 -9.96 -13.52
CA ASP A 6 12.11 -8.72 -13.42
C ASP A 6 11.09 -8.74 -12.27
N ARG A 7 10.37 -9.87 -12.09
CA ARG A 7 9.39 -10.02 -11.02
C ARG A 7 10.03 -10.16 -9.63
N LEU A 8 11.24 -10.71 -9.57
CA LEU A 8 12.01 -10.77 -8.32
C LEU A 8 12.59 -9.40 -7.98
N SER A 9 13.19 -8.70 -8.95
CA SER A 9 13.74 -7.36 -8.72
C SER A 9 12.67 -6.38 -8.25
N ASP A 10 11.46 -6.44 -8.81
CA ASP A 10 10.32 -5.63 -8.41
C ASP A 10 9.91 -5.81 -6.93
N MET A 11 10.09 -7.01 -6.36
CA MET A 11 9.75 -7.29 -4.95
C MET A 11 10.74 -6.66 -3.95
N PHE A 12 11.99 -6.47 -4.35
CA PHE A 12 13.06 -6.05 -3.45
C PHE A 12 13.59 -4.65 -3.77
N TYR A 13 13.78 -4.33 -5.04
CA TYR A 13 14.41 -3.09 -5.47
C TYR A 13 13.59 -1.85 -5.07
N TRP A 14 12.32 -1.79 -5.49
CA TRP A 14 11.47 -0.63 -5.22
C TRP A 14 11.25 -0.39 -3.72
N PRO A 15 10.89 -1.39 -2.91
CA PRO A 15 10.75 -1.19 -1.47
C PRO A 15 12.03 -0.70 -0.78
N VAL A 16 13.20 -1.19 -1.21
CA VAL A 16 14.48 -0.69 -0.64
C VAL A 16 14.72 0.75 -1.02
N MET A 17 14.53 1.10 -2.31
CA MET A 17 14.73 2.47 -2.77
C MET A 17 13.79 3.45 -2.06
N ASP A 18 12.52 3.07 -1.89
CA ASP A 18 11.56 3.87 -1.14
C ASP A 18 12.04 4.09 0.32
N ILE A 19 12.45 3.03 1.01
CA ILE A 19 12.92 3.15 2.39
C ILE A 19 14.21 3.98 2.48
N VAL A 20 15.14 3.83 1.55
CA VAL A 20 16.39 4.62 1.54
C VAL A 20 16.06 6.09 1.31
N ILE A 21 15.29 6.41 0.27
CA ILE A 21 14.96 7.80 -0.09
C ILE A 21 14.16 8.48 1.04
N TRP A 22 13.08 7.84 1.47
CA TRP A 22 12.21 8.43 2.50
C TRP A 22 12.82 8.36 3.90
N GLY A 23 13.66 7.36 4.18
CA GLY A 23 14.40 7.31 5.43
C GLY A 23 15.43 8.44 5.53
N LEU A 24 16.19 8.72 4.46
CA LEU A 24 17.10 9.86 4.41
C LEU A 24 16.34 11.19 4.48
N THR A 25 15.19 11.30 3.78
CA THR A 25 14.28 12.44 3.87
C THR A 25 13.77 12.61 5.30
N GLY A 26 13.42 11.51 5.97
CA GLY A 26 13.00 11.51 7.37
C GLY A 26 14.09 12.00 8.32
N LEU A 27 15.35 11.60 8.11
CA LEU A 27 16.49 12.10 8.89
C LEU A 27 16.71 13.60 8.67
N TYR A 28 16.55 14.08 7.43
CA TYR A 28 16.64 15.51 7.12
C TYR A 28 15.57 16.31 7.87
N PHE A 29 14.30 15.91 7.79
CA PHE A 29 13.22 16.57 8.52
C PHE A 29 13.33 16.43 10.03
N ALA A 30 13.87 15.32 10.51
CA ALA A 30 14.19 15.14 11.93
C ALA A 30 15.15 16.19 12.45
N GLY A 31 16.15 16.57 11.64
CA GLY A 31 17.08 17.67 12.00
C GLY A 31 16.41 19.03 12.15
N LEU A 32 15.22 19.23 11.57
CA LEU A 32 14.43 20.46 11.67
C LEU A 32 13.31 20.38 12.73
N SER A 33 13.07 19.19 13.29
CA SER A 33 11.96 18.92 14.20
C SER A 33 12.39 18.99 15.66
N GLN A 34 11.45 19.37 16.53
CA GLN A 34 11.64 19.28 17.98
C GLN A 34 11.76 17.85 18.49
N ASN A 35 11.14 16.87 17.77
CA ASN A 35 11.14 15.45 18.09
C ASN A 35 11.70 14.61 16.92
N PRO A 36 13.03 14.56 16.72
CA PRO A 36 13.66 13.91 15.57
C PRO A 36 13.27 12.45 15.39
N LYS A 37 13.22 11.69 16.48
CA LYS A 37 12.91 10.26 16.47
C LYS A 37 11.46 10.01 16.04
N GLU A 38 10.52 10.77 16.54
CA GLU A 38 9.10 10.68 16.20
C GLU A 38 8.88 10.98 14.71
N THR A 39 9.48 12.05 14.20
CA THR A 39 9.38 12.46 12.79
C THR A 39 9.85 11.36 11.85
N THR A 40 11.03 10.79 12.10
CA THR A 40 11.56 9.68 11.29
C THR A 40 10.66 8.45 11.38
N THR A 41 10.18 8.11 12.59
CA THR A 41 9.32 6.94 12.80
C THR A 41 7.99 7.09 12.06
N VAL A 42 7.37 8.26 12.08
CA VAL A 42 6.10 8.52 11.36
C VAL A 42 6.28 8.34 9.86
N LEU A 43 7.33 8.91 9.27
CA LEU A 43 7.58 8.80 7.84
C LEU A 43 7.86 7.35 7.41
N LEU A 44 8.73 6.64 8.13
CA LEU A 44 9.02 5.24 7.83
C LEU A 44 7.77 4.36 8.00
N THR A 45 6.96 4.61 9.02
CA THR A 45 5.69 3.91 9.21
C THR A 45 4.78 4.12 8.00
N GLY A 46 4.60 5.37 7.58
CA GLY A 46 3.77 5.70 6.41
C GLY A 46 4.19 4.91 5.16
N ILE A 47 5.47 4.93 4.84
CA ILE A 47 6.02 4.24 3.66
C ILE A 47 5.87 2.73 3.73
N ILE A 48 6.27 2.12 4.86
CA ILE A 48 6.26 0.66 5.01
C ILE A 48 4.83 0.11 4.92
N PHE A 49 3.87 0.76 5.57
CA PHE A 49 2.49 0.31 5.53
C PHE A 49 1.77 0.69 4.22
N TRP A 50 2.22 1.76 3.54
CA TRP A 50 1.73 2.08 2.19
C TRP A 50 2.03 0.98 1.17
N ILE A 51 3.13 0.25 1.33
CA ILE A 51 3.47 -0.91 0.49
C ILE A 51 2.30 -1.91 0.45
N ILE A 52 1.56 -2.09 1.56
CA ILE A 52 0.43 -3.02 1.62
C ILE A 52 -0.66 -2.58 0.63
N THR A 53 -1.09 -1.32 0.67
CA THR A 53 -2.13 -0.80 -0.22
C THR A 53 -1.68 -0.82 -1.68
N TRP A 54 -0.46 -0.34 -1.94
CA TRP A 54 0.06 -0.28 -3.30
C TRP A 54 0.23 -1.67 -3.92
N ARG A 55 0.83 -2.62 -3.19
CA ARG A 55 0.99 -4.00 -3.66
C ARG A 55 -0.34 -4.70 -3.88
N SER A 56 -1.29 -4.52 -2.99
CA SER A 56 -2.62 -5.13 -3.11
C SER A 56 -3.34 -4.67 -4.38
N GLN A 57 -3.25 -3.38 -4.74
CA GLN A 57 -3.77 -2.84 -6.00
C GLN A 57 -2.96 -3.33 -7.20
N TYR A 58 -1.63 -3.22 -7.13
CA TYR A 58 -0.71 -3.52 -8.21
C TYR A 58 -0.83 -4.96 -8.70
N GLU A 59 -0.85 -5.93 -7.80
CA GLU A 59 -0.90 -7.34 -8.18
C GLU A 59 -2.20 -7.71 -8.92
N ILE A 60 -3.33 -7.10 -8.59
CA ILE A 60 -4.59 -7.32 -9.33
C ILE A 60 -4.47 -6.76 -10.75
N THR A 61 -4.02 -5.53 -10.88
CA THR A 61 -4.04 -4.81 -12.15
C THR A 61 -2.95 -5.30 -13.11
N VAL A 62 -1.75 -5.57 -12.60
CA VAL A 62 -0.62 -6.01 -13.44
C VAL A 62 -0.75 -7.47 -13.85
N ASN A 63 -1.33 -8.35 -13.00
CA ASN A 63 -1.62 -9.71 -13.46
C ASN A 63 -2.64 -9.71 -14.60
N LEU A 64 -3.73 -8.91 -14.49
CA LEU A 64 -4.67 -8.74 -15.59
C LEU A 64 -4.00 -8.20 -16.85
N LEU A 65 -3.15 -7.19 -16.70
CA LEU A 65 -2.46 -6.54 -17.82
C LEU A 65 -1.47 -7.51 -18.50
N THR A 66 -0.81 -8.38 -17.75
CA THR A 66 0.07 -9.42 -18.29
C THR A 66 -0.71 -10.39 -19.17
N GLU A 67 -1.90 -10.86 -18.73
CA GLU A 67 -2.76 -11.72 -19.55
C GLU A 67 -3.23 -10.99 -20.83
N MET A 68 -3.40 -9.68 -20.78
CA MET A 68 -3.73 -8.90 -21.97
C MET A 68 -2.54 -8.77 -22.92
N TRP A 69 -1.32 -8.55 -22.42
CA TRP A 69 -0.10 -8.47 -23.24
C TRP A 69 0.21 -9.79 -23.92
N ASP A 70 0.04 -10.90 -23.19
CA ASP A 70 0.24 -12.24 -23.70
C ASP A 70 -0.90 -12.71 -24.63
N ARG A 71 -1.94 -11.88 -24.83
CA ARG A 71 -3.18 -12.20 -25.59
C ARG A 71 -3.86 -13.47 -25.09
N ASN A 72 -3.72 -13.76 -23.80
CA ASN A 72 -4.19 -14.99 -23.18
C ASN A 72 -5.56 -14.87 -22.50
N LEU A 73 -6.14 -13.65 -22.41
CA LEU A 73 -7.43 -13.42 -21.76
C LEU A 73 -8.55 -14.31 -22.28
N VAL A 74 -8.63 -14.50 -23.61
CA VAL A 74 -9.65 -15.36 -24.21
C VAL A 74 -9.48 -16.78 -23.74
N ASN A 75 -8.26 -17.30 -23.66
CA ASN A 75 -8.00 -18.66 -23.20
C ASN A 75 -8.35 -18.83 -21.73
N VAL A 76 -8.00 -17.86 -20.88
CA VAL A 76 -8.32 -17.87 -19.45
C VAL A 76 -9.83 -17.91 -19.23
N PHE A 77 -10.59 -17.03 -19.88
CA PHE A 77 -12.04 -16.92 -19.67
C PHE A 77 -12.88 -17.91 -20.50
N SER A 78 -12.32 -18.59 -21.50
CA SER A 78 -12.97 -19.71 -22.18
C SER A 78 -12.67 -21.08 -21.52
N SER A 79 -11.72 -21.12 -20.59
CA SER A 79 -11.48 -22.31 -19.78
C SER A 79 -12.59 -22.54 -18.75
N PRO A 80 -12.72 -23.75 -18.18
CA PRO A 80 -13.71 -24.02 -17.12
C PRO A 80 -13.42 -23.30 -15.78
N LEU A 81 -12.44 -22.38 -15.76
CA LEU A 81 -12.06 -21.62 -14.58
C LEU A 81 -13.15 -20.62 -14.20
N LYS A 82 -13.60 -20.68 -12.96
CA LYS A 82 -14.54 -19.69 -12.43
C LYS A 82 -13.82 -18.36 -12.14
N LEU A 83 -14.53 -17.24 -12.37
CA LEU A 83 -13.98 -15.92 -12.07
C LEU A 83 -13.51 -15.79 -10.61
N SER A 84 -14.25 -16.41 -9.67
CA SER A 84 -13.84 -16.44 -8.26
C SER A 84 -12.52 -17.16 -8.01
N GLU A 85 -12.23 -18.24 -8.74
CA GLU A 85 -10.98 -18.98 -8.64
C GLU A 85 -9.80 -18.12 -9.15
N TRP A 86 -10.01 -17.42 -10.26
CA TRP A 86 -9.02 -16.47 -10.76
C TRP A 86 -8.75 -15.34 -9.75
N ILE A 87 -9.80 -14.72 -9.19
CA ILE A 87 -9.68 -13.67 -8.19
C ILE A 87 -8.91 -14.17 -6.95
N ILE A 88 -9.29 -15.33 -6.41
CA ILE A 88 -8.63 -15.92 -5.24
C ILE A 88 -7.16 -16.21 -5.54
N SER A 89 -6.85 -16.72 -6.72
CA SER A 89 -5.48 -16.99 -7.15
C SER A 89 -4.64 -15.70 -7.18
N VAL A 90 -5.16 -14.63 -7.77
CA VAL A 90 -4.46 -13.33 -7.85
C VAL A 90 -4.26 -12.72 -6.47
N ILE A 91 -5.29 -12.75 -5.61
CA ILE A 91 -5.21 -12.26 -4.22
C ILE A 91 -4.20 -13.06 -3.41
N THR A 92 -4.21 -14.39 -3.52
CA THR A 92 -3.29 -15.25 -2.77
C THR A 92 -1.84 -15.02 -3.23
N TYR A 93 -1.62 -15.01 -4.54
CA TYR A 93 -0.30 -14.74 -5.11
C TYR A 93 0.21 -13.34 -4.72
N GLY A 94 -0.64 -12.33 -4.84
CA GLY A 94 -0.34 -10.96 -4.43
C GLY A 94 -0.06 -10.85 -2.94
N GLY A 95 -0.83 -11.55 -2.10
CA GLY A 95 -0.64 -11.60 -0.65
C GLY A 95 0.72 -12.20 -0.25
N ILE A 96 1.16 -13.26 -0.92
CA ILE A 96 2.49 -13.84 -0.69
C ILE A 96 3.59 -12.82 -1.05
N LYS A 97 3.51 -12.20 -2.23
CA LYS A 97 4.48 -11.19 -2.68
C LYS A 97 4.50 -9.98 -1.75
N MET A 98 3.33 -9.49 -1.36
CA MET A 98 3.18 -8.39 -0.41
C MET A 98 3.86 -8.72 0.92
N SER A 99 3.61 -9.92 1.48
CA SER A 99 4.19 -10.33 2.76
C SER A 99 5.72 -10.40 2.69
N VAL A 100 6.28 -10.92 1.60
CA VAL A 100 7.73 -10.94 1.39
C VAL A 100 8.30 -9.52 1.26
N SER A 101 7.67 -8.65 0.44
CA SER A 101 8.10 -7.26 0.30
C SER A 101 8.01 -6.49 1.60
N LEU A 102 6.94 -6.69 2.39
CA LEU A 102 6.76 -6.05 3.69
C LEU A 102 7.82 -6.49 4.71
N ALA A 103 8.07 -7.80 4.78
CA ALA A 103 9.10 -8.35 5.67
C ALA A 103 10.49 -7.82 5.32
N PHE A 104 10.80 -7.76 4.03
CA PHE A 104 12.07 -7.23 3.54
C PHE A 104 12.20 -5.72 3.81
N SER A 105 11.14 -4.96 3.61
CA SER A 105 11.08 -3.53 3.92
C SER A 105 11.26 -3.25 5.40
N ALA A 106 10.59 -4.02 6.26
CA ALA A 106 10.72 -3.91 7.71
C ALA A 106 12.16 -4.24 8.17
N ALA A 107 12.77 -5.29 7.58
CA ALA A 107 14.15 -5.65 7.84
C ALA A 107 15.13 -4.55 7.41
N THR A 108 14.94 -3.99 6.21
CA THR A 108 15.76 -2.88 5.69
C THR A 108 15.64 -1.65 6.59
N ALA A 109 14.43 -1.27 6.99
CA ALA A 109 14.19 -0.13 7.87
C ALA A 109 14.80 -0.36 9.28
N PHE A 110 14.78 -1.59 9.77
CA PHE A 110 15.43 -1.94 11.04
C PHE A 110 16.95 -1.82 10.93
N VAL A 111 17.56 -2.33 9.87
CA VAL A 111 19.02 -2.31 9.68
C VAL A 111 19.54 -0.88 9.55
N PHE A 112 18.92 -0.05 8.70
CA PHE A 112 19.41 1.29 8.39
C PHE A 112 18.98 2.34 9.42
N TYR A 113 17.77 2.24 9.96
CA TYR A 113 17.17 3.30 10.79
C TYR A 113 16.79 2.85 12.20
N LYS A 114 17.04 1.57 12.56
CA LYS A 114 16.61 0.97 13.83
C LYS A 114 15.09 1.07 14.07
N TYR A 115 14.32 1.09 12.98
CA TYR A 115 12.87 1.18 13.02
C TYR A 115 12.26 -0.11 13.57
N ALA A 116 11.44 0.00 14.61
CA ALA A 116 10.77 -1.13 15.24
C ALA A 116 9.39 -1.40 14.60
N PHE A 117 9.35 -2.23 13.56
CA PHE A 117 8.08 -2.56 12.89
C PHE A 117 7.03 -3.12 13.84
N PHE A 118 7.43 -3.98 14.77
CA PHE A 118 6.53 -4.63 15.72
C PHE A 118 6.04 -3.74 16.88
N GLN A 119 6.36 -2.45 16.90
CA GLN A 119 5.87 -1.51 17.91
C GLN A 119 4.33 -1.42 17.97
N PHE A 120 3.64 -1.74 16.88
CA PHE A 120 2.18 -1.78 16.80
C PHE A 120 1.57 -3.06 17.34
N GLY A 121 2.37 -4.08 17.67
CA GLY A 121 1.93 -5.35 18.24
C GLY A 121 0.80 -6.01 17.46
N TRP A 122 -0.27 -6.39 18.15
CA TRP A 122 -1.44 -7.05 17.55
C TRP A 122 -2.19 -6.18 16.51
N TRP A 123 -2.09 -4.86 16.62
CA TRP A 123 -2.77 -3.93 15.71
C TRP A 123 -2.28 -4.00 14.27
N ILE A 124 -1.12 -4.61 14.02
CA ILE A 124 -0.61 -4.83 12.67
C ILE A 124 -1.63 -5.60 11.80
N LEU A 125 -2.34 -6.59 12.37
CA LEU A 125 -3.30 -7.40 11.62
C LEU A 125 -4.50 -6.60 11.11
N PRO A 126 -5.29 -5.90 11.95
CA PRO A 126 -6.42 -5.12 11.45
C PRO A 126 -5.97 -3.96 10.55
N ILE A 127 -4.84 -3.33 10.83
CA ILE A 127 -4.24 -2.31 9.97
C ILE A 127 -3.94 -2.89 8.58
N ALA A 128 -3.23 -4.02 8.51
CA ALA A 128 -2.88 -4.65 7.25
C ALA A 128 -4.12 -5.09 6.45
N ILE A 129 -5.12 -5.66 7.11
CA ILE A 129 -6.38 -6.08 6.46
C ILE A 129 -7.10 -4.88 5.86
N SER A 130 -7.27 -3.78 6.59
CA SER A 130 -7.93 -2.57 6.08
C SER A 130 -7.19 -1.96 4.89
N LEU A 131 -5.85 -1.90 4.96
CA LEU A 131 -5.04 -1.40 3.85
C LEU A 131 -5.09 -2.32 2.63
N CYS A 132 -5.15 -3.66 2.82
CA CYS A 132 -5.37 -4.62 1.74
C CYS A 132 -6.73 -4.42 1.08
N LEU A 133 -7.80 -4.29 1.87
CA LEU A 133 -9.15 -4.05 1.35
C LEU A 133 -9.22 -2.76 0.52
N THR A 134 -8.60 -1.68 1.01
CA THR A 134 -8.48 -0.42 0.25
C THR A 134 -7.73 -0.64 -1.07
N GLY A 135 -6.60 -1.35 -1.05
CA GLY A 135 -5.83 -1.68 -2.24
C GLY A 135 -6.61 -2.53 -3.24
N TRP A 136 -7.35 -3.54 -2.77
CA TRP A 136 -8.19 -4.39 -3.63
C TRP A 136 -9.36 -3.61 -4.23
N ALA A 137 -10.03 -2.74 -3.48
CA ALA A 137 -11.11 -1.89 -4.00
C ALA A 137 -10.61 -1.03 -5.16
N ILE A 138 -9.45 -0.39 -5.01
CA ILE A 138 -8.81 0.37 -6.09
C ILE A 138 -8.41 -0.56 -7.24
N GLY A 139 -7.79 -1.71 -6.93
CA GLY A 139 -7.32 -2.68 -7.90
C GLY A 139 -8.42 -3.19 -8.82
N PHE A 140 -9.55 -3.60 -8.26
CA PHE A 140 -10.70 -4.06 -9.05
C PHE A 140 -11.37 -2.93 -9.84
N THR A 141 -11.42 -1.72 -9.28
CA THR A 141 -11.93 -0.54 -10.01
C THR A 141 -11.04 -0.25 -11.22
N VAL A 142 -9.73 -0.20 -11.04
CA VAL A 142 -8.77 0.02 -12.13
C VAL A 142 -8.79 -1.13 -13.13
N ALA A 143 -8.88 -2.38 -12.68
CA ALA A 143 -8.99 -3.55 -13.56
C ALA A 143 -10.24 -3.46 -14.46
N SER A 144 -11.38 -3.04 -13.91
CA SER A 144 -12.62 -2.85 -14.69
C SER A 144 -12.48 -1.76 -15.76
N ILE A 145 -11.76 -0.68 -15.45
CA ILE A 145 -11.45 0.39 -16.41
C ILE A 145 -10.53 -0.15 -17.52
N ILE A 146 -9.51 -0.92 -17.16
CA ILE A 146 -8.58 -1.53 -18.13
C ILE A 146 -9.31 -2.50 -19.06
N ILE A 147 -10.21 -3.34 -18.53
CA ILE A 147 -11.01 -4.25 -19.35
C ILE A 147 -11.90 -3.47 -20.33
N ARG A 148 -12.49 -2.36 -19.90
CA ARG A 148 -13.40 -1.56 -20.72
C ARG A 148 -12.68 -0.76 -21.82
N TYR A 149 -11.55 -0.14 -21.49
CA TYR A 149 -10.83 0.78 -22.40
C TYR A 149 -9.58 0.16 -23.05
N GLY A 150 -9.24 -1.06 -22.66
CA GLY A 150 -8.10 -1.79 -23.20
C GLY A 150 -6.76 -1.16 -22.82
N MET A 151 -5.76 -1.39 -23.67
CA MET A 151 -4.39 -0.93 -23.46
C MET A 151 -4.22 0.59 -23.31
N LYS A 152 -5.22 1.38 -23.73
CA LYS A 152 -5.20 2.85 -23.55
C LYS A 152 -5.20 3.26 -22.07
N ALA A 153 -5.76 2.42 -21.21
CA ALA A 153 -5.85 2.66 -19.77
C ALA A 153 -4.74 1.97 -18.96
N GLN A 154 -3.75 1.34 -19.62
CA GLN A 154 -2.72 0.53 -18.93
C GLN A 154 -1.94 1.30 -17.85
N THR A 155 -1.70 2.59 -18.02
CA THR A 155 -0.98 3.42 -17.06
C THR A 155 -1.62 3.40 -15.67
N LEU A 156 -2.95 3.26 -15.60
CA LEU A 156 -3.67 3.17 -14.33
C LEU A 156 -3.28 1.92 -13.52
N ALA A 157 -2.75 0.87 -14.17
CA ALA A 157 -2.29 -0.32 -13.47
C ALA A 157 -1.18 -0.03 -12.45
N TRP A 158 -0.35 0.95 -12.72
CA TRP A 158 0.75 1.37 -11.83
C TRP A 158 0.38 2.58 -10.96
N THR A 159 -0.44 3.48 -11.49
CA THR A 159 -0.71 4.78 -10.87
C THR A 159 -2.03 4.83 -10.09
N GLY A 160 -2.88 3.80 -10.17
CA GLY A 160 -4.21 3.82 -9.59
C GLY A 160 -4.24 4.13 -8.09
N ALA A 161 -3.39 3.48 -7.31
CA ALA A 161 -3.29 3.74 -5.88
C ALA A 161 -2.75 5.15 -5.56
N TYR A 162 -1.89 5.72 -6.43
CA TYR A 162 -1.32 7.04 -6.18
C TYR A 162 -2.35 8.18 -6.22
N ILE A 163 -3.53 7.94 -6.79
CA ILE A 163 -4.62 8.93 -6.80
C ILE A 163 -5.07 9.27 -5.39
N ILE A 164 -5.07 8.30 -4.48
CA ILE A 164 -5.49 8.51 -3.08
C ILE A 164 -4.35 8.96 -2.15
N VAL A 165 -3.09 8.87 -2.56
CA VAL A 165 -1.92 9.22 -1.73
C VAL A 165 -2.04 10.60 -1.08
N PRO A 166 -2.41 11.68 -1.82
CA PRO A 166 -2.52 13.01 -1.23
C PRO A 166 -3.58 13.11 -0.13
N PHE A 167 -4.54 12.20 -0.12
CA PHE A 167 -5.66 12.21 0.83
C PHE A 167 -5.54 11.16 1.93
N SER A 168 -4.52 10.32 1.87
CA SER A 168 -4.36 9.15 2.76
C SER A 168 -3.62 9.43 4.06
N ALA A 169 -3.20 10.67 4.31
CA ALA A 169 -2.44 11.05 5.51
C ALA A 169 -1.12 10.27 5.74
N ILE A 170 -0.52 9.73 4.68
CA ILE A 170 0.70 8.92 4.76
C ILE A 170 1.88 9.75 5.28
N TYR A 171 2.11 10.92 4.68
CA TYR A 171 3.29 11.76 4.93
C TYR A 171 3.03 12.89 5.92
N TYR A 172 1.80 13.36 6.03
CA TYR A 172 1.39 14.52 6.82
C TYR A 172 0.02 14.30 7.48
N PRO A 173 -0.28 14.97 8.60
CA PRO A 173 -1.57 14.87 9.25
C PRO A 173 -2.67 15.54 8.40
N LEU A 174 -3.89 15.04 8.51
CA LEU A 174 -5.05 15.57 7.77
C LEU A 174 -5.30 17.05 8.05
N SER A 175 -4.94 17.55 9.24
CA SER A 175 -5.13 18.95 9.66
C SER A 175 -4.35 19.96 8.81
N ILE A 176 -3.31 19.54 8.09
CA ILE A 176 -2.51 20.41 7.20
C ILE A 176 -3.18 20.58 5.83
N LEU A 177 -4.06 19.65 5.46
CA LEU A 177 -4.73 19.70 4.17
C LEU A 177 -5.69 20.89 4.07
N PRO A 178 -5.86 21.49 2.88
CA PRO A 178 -6.93 22.45 2.63
C PRO A 178 -8.31 21.81 2.86
N ASP A 179 -9.32 22.62 3.21
CA ASP A 179 -10.68 22.14 3.55
C ASP A 179 -11.30 21.23 2.49
N TRP A 180 -11.09 21.52 1.20
CA TRP A 180 -11.59 20.68 0.12
C TRP A 180 -10.92 19.28 0.10
N ALA A 181 -9.64 19.21 0.42
CA ALA A 181 -8.89 17.94 0.45
C ALA A 181 -9.22 17.13 1.71
N GLN A 182 -9.47 17.79 2.84
CA GLN A 182 -9.95 17.13 4.06
C GLN A 182 -11.30 16.44 3.83
N LYS A 183 -12.23 17.07 3.10
CA LYS A 183 -13.52 16.47 2.73
C LYS A 183 -13.36 15.19 1.89
N ILE A 184 -12.38 15.14 1.00
CA ILE A 184 -12.05 13.93 0.24
C ILE A 184 -11.43 12.87 1.16
N ALA A 185 -10.48 13.28 2.01
CA ALA A 185 -9.78 12.38 2.90
C ALA A 185 -10.69 11.64 3.89
N ILE A 186 -11.83 12.22 4.28
CA ILE A 186 -12.85 11.57 5.13
C ILE A 186 -13.45 10.32 4.47
N ILE A 187 -13.49 10.26 3.13
CA ILE A 187 -14.04 9.10 2.37
C ILE A 187 -12.97 8.03 2.13
N VAL A 188 -11.69 8.34 2.36
CA VAL A 188 -10.57 7.44 2.09
C VAL A 188 -10.27 6.59 3.32
N PRO A 189 -10.50 5.25 3.31
CA PRO A 189 -10.30 4.40 4.48
C PRO A 189 -8.87 4.43 5.04
N SER A 190 -7.87 4.48 4.17
CA SER A 190 -6.45 4.51 4.57
C SER A 190 -6.08 5.76 5.38
N SER A 191 -6.79 6.88 5.23
CA SER A 191 -6.50 8.10 6.00
C SER A 191 -6.69 7.88 7.51
N TYR A 192 -7.72 7.15 7.90
CA TYR A 192 -7.99 6.81 9.30
C TYR A 192 -6.92 5.88 9.87
N ILE A 193 -6.45 4.93 9.07
CA ILE A 193 -5.38 4.01 9.47
C ILE A 193 -4.08 4.78 9.73
N PHE A 194 -3.64 5.64 8.80
CA PHE A 194 -2.40 6.39 8.97
C PHE A 194 -2.48 7.41 10.11
N GLU A 195 -3.65 8.02 10.34
CA GLU A 195 -3.89 8.87 11.51
C GLU A 195 -3.87 8.09 12.83
N ALA A 196 -4.45 6.88 12.88
CA ALA A 196 -4.40 6.02 14.06
C ALA A 196 -2.96 5.60 14.39
N MET A 197 -2.17 5.27 13.36
CA MET A 197 -0.76 4.90 13.52
C MET A 197 0.08 6.08 13.99
N ARG A 198 -0.15 7.28 13.46
CA ARG A 198 0.53 8.52 13.91
C ARG A 198 0.20 8.82 15.37
N GLN A 199 -1.07 8.69 15.75
CA GLN A 199 -1.49 8.87 17.15
C GLN A 199 -0.78 7.86 18.06
N HIS A 200 -0.65 6.60 17.64
CA HIS A 200 0.06 5.58 18.43
C HIS A 200 1.55 5.95 18.65
N ILE A 201 2.22 6.47 17.63
CA ILE A 201 3.62 6.86 17.72
C ILE A 201 3.81 8.02 18.72
N SER A 202 2.86 8.96 18.78
CA SER A 202 2.96 10.12 19.68
C SER A 202 2.48 9.84 21.11
N THR A 203 1.44 8.99 21.29
CA THR A 203 0.76 8.79 22.59
C THR A 203 0.85 7.37 23.14
N ASN A 204 1.45 6.41 22.42
CA ASN A 204 1.42 4.97 22.71
C ASN A 204 0.00 4.36 22.83
N ALA A 205 -1.03 5.05 22.33
CA ALA A 205 -2.42 4.60 22.34
C ALA A 205 -2.97 4.56 20.91
N ILE A 206 -3.51 3.42 20.48
CA ILE A 206 -4.19 3.31 19.19
C ILE A 206 -5.67 3.64 19.36
N SER A 207 -6.18 4.51 18.50
CA SER A 207 -7.60 4.80 18.40
C SER A 207 -8.32 3.67 17.67
N SER A 208 -8.99 2.78 18.42
CA SER A 208 -9.81 1.70 17.86
C SER A 208 -10.92 2.24 16.95
N ASP A 209 -11.48 3.40 17.29
CA ASP A 209 -12.58 4.03 16.54
C ASP A 209 -12.17 4.35 15.09
N LYS A 210 -10.96 4.87 14.89
CA LYS A 210 -10.45 5.16 13.55
C LYS A 210 -10.28 3.89 12.71
N ILE A 211 -9.83 2.80 13.33
CA ILE A 211 -9.70 1.51 12.65
C ILE A 211 -11.08 0.97 12.27
N ILE A 212 -12.06 1.04 13.18
CA ILE A 212 -13.44 0.61 12.90
C ILE A 212 -14.05 1.44 11.75
N ILE A 213 -13.87 2.76 11.76
CA ILE A 213 -14.36 3.63 10.67
C ILE A 213 -13.74 3.22 9.34
N SER A 214 -12.45 2.88 9.31
CA SER A 214 -11.79 2.48 8.07
C SER A 214 -12.33 1.15 7.49
N PHE A 215 -12.91 0.28 8.31
CA PHE A 215 -13.59 -0.93 7.85
C PHE A 215 -15.05 -0.68 7.42
N ALA A 216 -15.65 0.40 7.91
CA ALA A 216 -17.03 0.78 7.57
C ALA A 216 -17.13 1.52 6.22
N LEU A 217 -16.03 2.09 5.74
CA LEU A 217 -15.89 2.78 4.45
C LEU A 217 -15.42 1.83 3.35
#